data_ba162f459191710ce2035aebe4f6623f
#
_entry.id   ba162f459191710ce2035aebe4f6623f
#
_cell.length_a   1.000
_cell.length_b   1.000
_cell.length_c   1.000
_cell.angle_alpha   90.00
_cell.angle_beta   90.00
_cell.angle_gamma   90.00
#
_symmetry.space_group_name_H-M   'P 1'
#
loop_
_entity.id
_entity.type
_entity.pdbx_description
1 polymer ?
#
loop_
_entity_poly.entity_id
_entity_poly.type
_entity_poly.pdbx_seq_one_letter_code
_entity_poly.pdbx_strand_id
1 'polypeptide(L)'
;MAEPTPNSKLSEKNLSDKQIQEHLSRREFTTVEPLIRERLKRDPENPDGYYLLGVMHYFQGQVGPTIENLKKALSLDPRHTDAAICLSVLLNDIGKYDDAKRVFEQANQSVAHKRTGDDLAIDRKFAVKHLELADLYFRYRRYEEAIEEYSKATRLDPHTLDIRIRRAKAYAKKGFLTRSMQELQQLKREHPQFAPARIQLGLLHYSQGNILDAELEWESIIEIEPKNREAHAYMQMANRERMKQSTSAPSLPSLTSPSTV
;
A
#
# COMPACT_ATOMS: atom_id res chain seq x y z
N MET A 1 39.64 37.28 -8.01
CA MET A 1 39.46 35.82 -8.16
C MET A 1 39.81 35.21 -6.82
N ALA A 2 38.82 34.81 -6.04
CA ALA A 2 39.00 34.17 -4.73
C ALA A 2 39.02 32.67 -4.94
N GLU A 3 40.08 32.00 -4.49
CA GLU A 3 40.20 30.54 -4.48
C GLU A 3 39.18 29.94 -3.50
N PRO A 4 38.54 28.82 -3.84
CA PRO A 4 37.59 28.13 -2.92
C PRO A 4 38.36 27.51 -1.75
N THR A 5 37.94 27.83 -0.55
CA THR A 5 38.50 27.35 0.72
C THR A 5 38.39 25.83 0.84
N PRO A 6 39.39 25.12 1.41
CA PRO A 6 39.43 23.66 1.47
C PRO A 6 38.48 23.03 2.48
N ASN A 7 37.59 23.77 3.10
CA ASN A 7 36.77 23.29 4.22
C ASN A 7 35.39 22.71 3.84
N SER A 8 35.00 22.79 2.56
CA SER A 8 33.73 22.20 2.07
C SER A 8 33.82 20.69 1.75
N LYS A 9 35.03 20.15 1.55
CA LYS A 9 35.24 18.72 1.18
C LYS A 9 35.32 17.76 2.35
N LEU A 10 35.35 18.23 3.59
CA LEU A 10 35.48 17.39 4.78
C LEU A 10 34.13 17.03 5.45
N SER A 11 33.04 17.71 5.12
CA SER A 11 31.72 17.44 5.72
C SER A 11 30.91 16.35 5.00
N GLU A 12 31.28 15.98 3.76
CA GLU A 12 30.58 14.97 2.95
C GLU A 12 30.95 13.52 3.31
N LYS A 13 31.99 13.30 4.12
CA LYS A 13 32.56 11.97 4.37
C LYS A 13 31.75 11.04 5.30
N ASN A 14 30.71 11.53 5.98
CA ASN A 14 29.92 10.74 6.96
C ASN A 14 28.42 10.94 6.84
N LEU A 15 27.86 10.85 5.63
CA LEU A 15 26.41 10.83 5.46
C LEU A 15 25.83 9.53 6.08
N SER A 16 24.75 9.67 6.83
CA SER A 16 23.98 8.53 7.32
C SER A 16 23.29 7.82 6.15
N ASP A 17 22.91 6.55 6.34
CA ASP A 17 22.21 5.77 5.30
C ASP A 17 20.92 6.46 4.83
N LYS A 18 20.20 7.10 5.74
CA LYS A 18 19.00 7.88 5.43
C LYS A 18 19.30 9.07 4.52
N GLN A 19 20.39 9.79 4.76
CA GLN A 19 20.82 10.90 3.92
C GLN A 19 21.27 10.42 2.53
N ILE A 20 22.00 9.30 2.47
CA ILE A 20 22.38 8.67 1.20
C ILE A 20 21.12 8.26 0.42
N GLN A 21 20.12 7.65 1.05
CA GLN A 21 18.83 7.31 0.41
C GLN A 21 18.10 8.55 -0.09
N GLU A 22 18.13 9.66 0.64
CA GLU A 22 17.53 10.91 0.21
C GLU A 22 18.18 11.47 -1.05
N HIS A 23 19.52 11.47 -1.12
CA HIS A 23 20.28 11.86 -2.33
C HIS A 23 20.00 10.88 -3.49
N LEU A 24 19.88 9.57 -3.22
CA LEU A 24 19.51 8.57 -4.24
C LEU A 24 18.12 8.84 -4.81
N SER A 25 17.16 9.19 -3.97
CA SER A 25 15.78 9.53 -4.42
C SER A 25 15.75 10.77 -5.31
N ARG A 26 16.69 11.72 -5.09
CA ARG A 26 16.88 12.91 -5.92
C ARG A 26 17.74 12.64 -7.17
N ARG A 27 18.19 11.39 -7.39
CA ARG A 27 19.06 10.97 -8.49
C ARG A 27 20.44 11.63 -8.51
N GLU A 28 20.98 12.00 -7.37
CA GLU A 28 22.29 12.62 -7.20
C GLU A 28 23.42 11.57 -7.10
N PHE A 29 23.50 10.68 -8.10
CA PHE A 29 24.34 9.49 -8.07
C PHE A 29 25.83 9.80 -8.00
N THR A 30 26.28 10.87 -8.66
CA THR A 30 27.69 11.29 -8.67
C THR A 30 28.22 11.68 -7.29
N THR A 31 27.32 12.12 -6.40
CA THR A 31 27.65 12.49 -5.03
C THR A 31 27.74 11.25 -4.13
N VAL A 32 26.80 10.31 -4.27
CA VAL A 32 26.67 9.21 -3.32
C VAL A 32 27.46 7.96 -3.70
N GLU A 33 27.67 7.71 -4.98
CA GLU A 33 28.42 6.51 -5.44
C GLU A 33 29.82 6.40 -4.83
N PRO A 34 30.67 7.47 -4.81
CA PRO A 34 31.98 7.41 -4.18
C PRO A 34 31.90 7.08 -2.68
N LEU A 35 30.88 7.61 -1.98
CA LEU A 35 30.70 7.39 -0.54
C LEU A 35 30.32 5.94 -0.24
N ILE A 36 29.40 5.36 -1.02
CA ILE A 36 29.00 3.96 -0.88
C ILE A 36 30.20 3.03 -1.17
N ARG A 37 30.94 3.31 -2.24
CA ARG A 37 32.13 2.54 -2.62
C ARG A 37 33.25 2.64 -1.58
N GLU A 38 33.47 3.82 -0.98
CA GLU A 38 34.45 4.00 0.10
C GLU A 38 34.04 3.23 1.35
N ARG A 39 32.74 3.21 1.71
CA ARG A 39 32.20 2.39 2.81
C ARG A 39 32.51 0.92 2.57
N LEU A 40 32.22 0.40 1.38
CA LEU A 40 32.48 -1.00 1.03
C LEU A 40 33.96 -1.36 0.92
N LYS A 41 34.86 -0.37 0.65
CA LYS A 41 36.30 -0.59 0.75
C LYS A 41 36.77 -0.76 2.19
N ARG A 42 36.14 -0.04 3.15
CA ARG A 42 36.47 -0.13 4.57
C ARG A 42 35.87 -1.38 5.20
N ASP A 43 34.66 -1.73 4.79
CA ASP A 43 33.92 -2.90 5.28
C ASP A 43 33.30 -3.65 4.08
N PRO A 44 34.04 -4.62 3.50
CA PRO A 44 33.58 -5.40 2.37
C PRO A 44 32.41 -6.35 2.67
N GLU A 45 32.10 -6.58 3.94
CA GLU A 45 30.97 -7.42 4.37
C GLU A 45 29.79 -6.61 4.91
N ASN A 46 29.75 -5.32 4.63
CA ASN A 46 28.66 -4.45 5.05
C ASN A 46 27.40 -4.65 4.20
N PRO A 47 26.32 -5.23 4.75
CA PRO A 47 25.09 -5.47 3.99
C PRO A 47 24.38 -4.20 3.55
N ASP A 48 24.40 -3.13 4.38
CA ASP A 48 23.79 -1.84 4.05
C ASP A 48 24.48 -1.17 2.86
N GLY A 49 25.80 -1.32 2.74
CA GLY A 49 26.58 -0.81 1.60
C GLY A 49 26.12 -1.46 0.29
N TYR A 50 25.94 -2.77 0.26
CA TYR A 50 25.41 -3.48 -0.92
C TYR A 50 23.94 -3.13 -1.18
N TYR A 51 23.15 -2.98 -0.16
CA TYR A 51 21.76 -2.50 -0.31
C TYR A 51 21.71 -1.13 -0.98
N LEU A 52 22.50 -0.16 -0.52
CA LEU A 52 22.57 1.18 -1.10
C LEU A 52 23.05 1.16 -2.57
N LEU A 53 24.05 0.33 -2.91
CA LEU A 53 24.44 0.11 -4.31
C LEU A 53 23.30 -0.47 -5.13
N GLY A 54 22.58 -1.46 -4.59
CA GLY A 54 21.41 -2.04 -5.23
C GLY A 54 20.34 -1.00 -5.51
N VAL A 55 20.01 -0.15 -4.54
CA VAL A 55 19.04 0.94 -4.70
C VAL A 55 19.52 1.97 -5.74
N MET A 56 20.80 2.32 -5.76
CA MET A 56 21.37 3.21 -6.76
C MET A 56 21.18 2.64 -8.19
N HIS A 57 21.54 1.38 -8.40
CA HIS A 57 21.38 0.71 -9.70
C HIS A 57 19.90 0.57 -10.09
N TYR A 58 19.01 0.37 -9.11
CA TYR A 58 17.56 0.36 -9.35
C TYR A 58 17.07 1.69 -9.95
N PHE A 59 17.47 2.82 -9.35
CA PHE A 59 17.12 4.15 -9.88
C PHE A 59 17.76 4.47 -11.24
N GLN A 60 18.88 3.82 -11.56
CA GLN A 60 19.54 3.89 -12.87
C GLN A 60 18.91 2.95 -13.92
N GLY A 61 17.92 2.13 -13.54
CA GLY A 61 17.29 1.13 -14.43
C GLY A 61 18.17 -0.08 -14.73
N GLN A 62 19.22 -0.31 -13.96
CA GLN A 62 20.19 -1.39 -14.16
C GLN A 62 19.76 -2.66 -13.42
N VAL A 63 18.85 -3.42 -14.02
CA VAL A 63 18.22 -4.61 -13.39
C VAL A 63 19.23 -5.65 -12.89
N GLY A 64 20.20 -6.03 -13.72
CA GLY A 64 21.21 -7.04 -13.36
C GLY A 64 22.02 -6.65 -12.11
N PRO A 65 22.76 -5.52 -12.14
CA PRO A 65 23.50 -5.00 -10.99
C PRO A 65 22.64 -4.80 -9.74
N THR A 66 21.37 -4.40 -9.88
CA THR A 66 20.43 -4.28 -8.75
C THR A 66 20.24 -5.63 -8.07
N ILE A 67 19.89 -6.68 -8.85
CA ILE A 67 19.65 -8.02 -8.32
C ILE A 67 20.92 -8.56 -7.63
N GLU A 68 22.08 -8.40 -8.23
CA GLU A 68 23.36 -8.89 -7.69
C GLU A 68 23.66 -8.25 -6.33
N ASN A 69 23.59 -6.93 -6.24
CA ASN A 69 23.90 -6.21 -5.01
C ASN A 69 22.88 -6.50 -3.90
N LEU A 70 21.58 -6.55 -4.22
CA LEU A 70 20.56 -6.88 -3.22
C LEU A 70 20.67 -8.34 -2.74
N LYS A 71 20.99 -9.28 -3.62
CA LYS A 71 21.30 -10.67 -3.22
C LYS A 71 22.54 -10.76 -2.35
N LYS A 72 23.58 -9.97 -2.65
CA LYS A 72 24.79 -9.89 -1.82
C LYS A 72 24.46 -9.35 -0.43
N ALA A 73 23.67 -8.29 -0.32
CA ALA A 73 23.20 -7.76 0.97
C ALA A 73 22.48 -8.86 1.77
N LEU A 74 21.56 -9.60 1.15
CA LEU A 74 20.80 -10.69 1.79
C LEU A 74 21.66 -11.92 2.12
N SER A 75 22.76 -12.17 1.40
CA SER A 75 23.70 -13.23 1.74
C SER A 75 24.53 -12.90 2.97
N LEU A 76 24.80 -11.61 3.21
CA LEU A 76 25.52 -11.12 4.37
C LEU A 76 24.60 -10.95 5.59
N ASP A 77 23.42 -10.39 5.39
CA ASP A 77 22.35 -10.34 6.40
C ASP A 77 21.02 -10.84 5.83
N PRO A 78 20.65 -12.11 6.06
CA PRO A 78 19.37 -12.67 5.63
C PRO A 78 18.14 -11.96 6.20
N ARG A 79 18.32 -11.11 7.23
CA ARG A 79 17.26 -10.34 7.88
C ARG A 79 17.18 -8.91 7.39
N HIS A 80 17.99 -8.54 6.41
CA HIS A 80 17.98 -7.19 5.84
C HIS A 80 16.68 -6.94 5.08
N THR A 81 15.65 -6.49 5.81
CA THR A 81 14.28 -6.35 5.33
C THR A 81 14.17 -5.41 4.12
N ASP A 82 14.90 -4.29 4.14
CA ASP A 82 14.83 -3.31 3.05
C ASP A 82 15.42 -3.89 1.75
N ALA A 83 16.50 -4.67 1.82
CA ALA A 83 17.05 -5.36 0.66
C ALA A 83 16.10 -6.43 0.11
N ALA A 84 15.45 -7.20 1.00
CA ALA A 84 14.48 -8.21 0.60
C ALA A 84 13.27 -7.60 -0.11
N ILE A 85 12.77 -6.48 0.37
CA ILE A 85 11.63 -5.79 -0.23
C ILE A 85 12.02 -5.18 -1.56
N CYS A 86 13.14 -4.47 -1.63
CA CYS A 86 13.61 -3.88 -2.88
C CYS A 86 13.81 -4.95 -3.96
N LEU A 87 14.39 -6.11 -3.60
CA LEU A 87 14.55 -7.24 -4.51
C LEU A 87 13.21 -7.86 -4.90
N SER A 88 12.28 -8.03 -3.95
CA SER A 88 10.94 -8.56 -4.26
C SER A 88 10.16 -7.65 -5.21
N VAL A 89 10.21 -6.33 -5.00
CA VAL A 89 9.57 -5.33 -5.88
C VAL A 89 10.13 -5.46 -7.29
N LEU A 90 11.47 -5.43 -7.44
CA LEU A 90 12.10 -5.57 -8.74
C LEU A 90 11.77 -6.89 -9.44
N LEU A 91 11.78 -8.01 -8.69
CA LEU A 91 11.42 -9.33 -9.25
C LEU A 91 9.96 -9.37 -9.71
N ASN A 92 9.04 -8.70 -9.01
CA ASN A 92 7.66 -8.54 -9.45
C ASN A 92 7.57 -7.70 -10.74
N ASP A 93 8.30 -6.58 -10.82
CA ASP A 93 8.30 -5.69 -11.97
C ASP A 93 8.78 -6.40 -13.25
N ILE A 94 9.73 -7.33 -13.13
CA ILE A 94 10.23 -8.15 -14.26
C ILE A 94 9.48 -9.48 -14.46
N GLY A 95 8.34 -9.69 -13.74
CA GLY A 95 7.47 -10.85 -13.91
C GLY A 95 7.95 -12.13 -13.19
N LYS A 96 8.99 -12.07 -12.35
CA LYS A 96 9.50 -13.22 -11.57
C LYS A 96 8.79 -13.34 -10.22
N TYR A 97 7.51 -13.55 -10.26
CA TYR A 97 6.61 -13.49 -9.09
C TYR A 97 6.93 -14.50 -7.99
N ASP A 98 7.26 -15.75 -8.37
CA ASP A 98 7.58 -16.80 -7.40
C ASP A 98 8.90 -16.55 -6.68
N ASP A 99 9.88 -15.98 -7.40
CA ASP A 99 11.16 -15.58 -6.82
C ASP A 99 10.96 -14.42 -5.85
N ALA A 100 10.14 -13.43 -6.21
CA ALA A 100 9.79 -12.30 -5.36
C ALA A 100 9.16 -12.76 -4.04
N LYS A 101 8.19 -13.67 -4.11
CA LYS A 101 7.51 -14.25 -2.95
C LYS A 101 8.50 -14.99 -2.05
N ARG A 102 9.36 -15.83 -2.63
CA ARG A 102 10.38 -16.60 -1.88
C ARG A 102 11.35 -15.70 -1.12
N VAL A 103 11.90 -14.67 -1.79
CA VAL A 103 12.85 -13.73 -1.16
C VAL A 103 12.21 -13.05 0.05
N PHE A 104 10.97 -12.58 -0.11
CA PHE A 104 10.26 -11.90 0.96
C PHE A 104 9.93 -12.83 2.14
N GLU A 105 9.45 -14.06 1.86
CA GLU A 105 9.11 -15.03 2.88
C GLU A 105 10.35 -15.50 3.67
N GLN A 106 11.49 -15.69 3.02
CA GLN A 106 12.76 -16.05 3.68
C GLN A 106 13.21 -14.95 4.65
N ALA A 107 13.15 -13.67 4.24
CA ALA A 107 13.47 -12.56 5.11
C ALA A 107 12.54 -12.50 6.33
N ASN A 108 11.23 -12.65 6.11
CA ASN A 108 10.23 -12.64 7.16
C ASN A 108 10.41 -13.80 8.17
N GLN A 109 10.70 -15.02 7.67
CA GLN A 109 10.97 -16.17 8.54
C GLN A 109 12.25 -15.98 9.38
N SER A 110 13.30 -15.42 8.80
CA SER A 110 14.58 -15.17 9.51
C SER A 110 14.42 -14.19 10.68
N VAL A 111 13.44 -13.29 10.60
CA VAL A 111 13.11 -12.36 11.68
C VAL A 111 12.16 -13.00 12.71
N ALA A 112 11.20 -13.81 12.26
CA ALA A 112 10.22 -14.46 13.15
C ALA A 112 10.87 -15.40 14.18
N HIS A 113 11.98 -16.05 13.84
CA HIS A 113 12.70 -16.99 14.74
C HIS A 113 13.38 -16.33 15.95
N LYS A 114 13.50 -14.98 15.99
CA LYS A 114 14.08 -14.24 17.14
C LYS A 114 13.04 -13.51 18.00
N ARG A 115 11.75 -13.77 17.80
CA ARG A 115 10.68 -13.16 18.60
C ARG A 115 10.69 -13.72 20.03
N THR A 116 11.52 -13.15 20.86
CA THR A 116 11.42 -13.21 22.32
C THR A 116 11.05 -11.81 22.81
N GLY A 117 9.75 -11.55 22.93
CA GLY A 117 9.23 -10.35 23.58
C GLY A 117 8.60 -9.31 22.62
N ASP A 118 7.64 -8.59 23.19
CA ASP A 118 6.78 -7.57 22.58
C ASP A 118 7.53 -6.37 22.00
N ASP A 119 8.12 -6.52 20.82
CA ASP A 119 8.66 -5.37 20.11
C ASP A 119 7.64 -4.83 19.07
N LEU A 120 6.61 -4.14 19.59
CA LEU A 120 5.59 -3.45 18.79
C LEU A 120 6.16 -2.54 17.70
N ALA A 121 7.37 -1.99 17.92
CA ALA A 121 8.03 -1.14 16.94
C ALA A 121 8.51 -1.96 15.74
N ILE A 122 9.03 -3.17 15.97
CA ILE A 122 9.43 -4.10 14.89
C ILE A 122 8.19 -4.59 14.15
N ASP A 123 7.14 -5.00 14.86
CA ASP A 123 5.90 -5.45 14.24
C ASP A 123 5.29 -4.38 13.32
N ARG A 124 5.30 -3.12 13.74
CA ARG A 124 4.86 -1.99 12.90
C ARG A 124 5.72 -1.82 11.64
N LYS A 125 7.03 -1.93 11.74
CA LYS A 125 7.91 -1.86 10.55
C LYS A 125 7.56 -2.96 9.55
N PHE A 126 7.34 -4.19 10.04
CA PHE A 126 6.91 -5.29 9.17
C PHE A 126 5.51 -5.08 8.61
N ALA A 127 4.57 -4.58 9.40
CA ALA A 127 3.24 -4.24 8.92
C ALA A 127 3.29 -3.25 7.74
N VAL A 128 4.09 -2.19 7.86
CA VAL A 128 4.30 -1.22 6.77
C VAL A 128 4.84 -1.89 5.52
N LYS A 129 5.79 -2.82 5.66
CA LYS A 129 6.39 -3.51 4.52
C LYS A 129 5.43 -4.49 3.83
N HIS A 130 4.65 -5.23 4.61
CA HIS A 130 3.56 -6.04 4.06
C HIS A 130 2.52 -5.17 3.35
N LEU A 131 2.21 -3.99 3.90
CA LEU A 131 1.29 -3.03 3.30
C LEU A 131 1.80 -2.52 1.93
N GLU A 132 3.07 -2.11 1.86
CA GLU A 132 3.71 -1.65 0.61
C GLU A 132 3.67 -2.75 -0.46
N LEU A 133 3.98 -4.00 -0.09
CA LEU A 133 3.93 -5.14 -1.00
C LEU A 133 2.50 -5.46 -1.43
N ALA A 134 1.54 -5.39 -0.51
CA ALA A 134 0.13 -5.58 -0.82
C ALA A 134 -0.40 -4.53 -1.80
N ASP A 135 -0.03 -3.25 -1.60
CA ASP A 135 -0.38 -2.16 -2.52
C ASP A 135 0.23 -2.36 -3.91
N LEU A 136 1.44 -2.92 -3.98
CA LEU A 136 2.07 -3.28 -5.23
C LEU A 136 1.28 -4.37 -5.95
N TYR A 137 1.00 -5.49 -5.27
CA TYR A 137 0.18 -6.58 -5.83
C TYR A 137 -1.20 -6.07 -6.28
N PHE A 138 -1.84 -5.21 -5.49
CA PHE A 138 -3.13 -4.61 -5.84
C PHE A 138 -3.06 -3.80 -7.14
N ARG A 139 -2.03 -2.98 -7.33
CA ARG A 139 -1.81 -2.21 -8.58
C ARG A 139 -1.63 -3.12 -9.80
N TYR A 140 -0.94 -4.25 -9.63
CA TYR A 140 -0.76 -5.25 -10.69
C TYR A 140 -1.94 -6.21 -10.84
N ARG A 141 -3.09 -5.93 -10.19
CA ARG A 141 -4.31 -6.76 -10.19
C ARG A 141 -4.12 -8.18 -9.64
N ARG A 142 -3.05 -8.41 -8.91
CA ARG A 142 -2.79 -9.66 -8.18
C ARG A 142 -3.51 -9.61 -6.83
N TYR A 143 -4.85 -9.66 -6.89
CA TYR A 143 -5.68 -9.38 -5.73
C TYR A 143 -5.59 -10.45 -4.62
N GLU A 144 -5.31 -11.72 -4.96
CA GLU A 144 -5.14 -12.79 -3.97
C GLU A 144 -3.89 -12.55 -3.12
N GLU A 145 -2.77 -12.27 -3.77
CA GLU A 145 -1.53 -11.97 -3.08
C GLU A 145 -1.63 -10.66 -2.28
N ALA A 146 -2.33 -9.67 -2.83
CA ALA A 146 -2.61 -8.44 -2.09
C ALA A 146 -3.41 -8.73 -0.80
N ILE A 147 -4.44 -9.59 -0.85
CA ILE A 147 -5.24 -9.99 0.31
C ILE A 147 -4.37 -10.72 1.36
N GLU A 148 -3.48 -11.62 0.93
CA GLU A 148 -2.55 -12.30 1.83
C GLU A 148 -1.66 -11.30 2.57
N GLU A 149 -1.04 -10.39 1.83
CA GLU A 149 -0.11 -9.40 2.40
C GLU A 149 -0.83 -8.38 3.30
N TYR A 150 -2.01 -7.87 2.90
CA TYR A 150 -2.85 -7.05 3.79
C TYR A 150 -3.24 -7.81 5.06
N SER A 151 -3.48 -9.11 4.99
CA SER A 151 -3.83 -9.93 6.16
C SER A 151 -2.64 -10.10 7.11
N LYS A 152 -1.41 -10.23 6.58
CA LYS A 152 -0.17 -10.24 7.37
C LYS A 152 0.03 -8.87 8.05
N ALA A 153 -0.13 -7.77 7.30
CA ALA A 153 -0.04 -6.41 7.84
C ALA A 153 -1.06 -6.17 8.96
N THR A 154 -2.32 -6.58 8.78
CA THR A 154 -3.37 -6.44 9.81
C THR A 154 -3.06 -7.22 11.09
N ARG A 155 -2.41 -8.39 11.00
CA ARG A 155 -2.01 -9.16 12.18
C ARG A 155 -0.88 -8.50 12.97
N LEU A 156 0.04 -7.83 12.27
CA LEU A 156 1.19 -7.15 12.85
C LEU A 156 0.83 -5.78 13.42
N ASP A 157 -0.10 -5.08 12.77
CA ASP A 157 -0.63 -3.80 13.25
C ASP A 157 -2.16 -3.77 13.14
N PRO A 158 -2.86 -4.33 14.14
CA PRO A 158 -4.33 -4.37 14.16
C PRO A 158 -4.97 -2.99 14.40
N HIS A 159 -4.18 -2.00 14.85
CA HIS A 159 -4.67 -0.65 15.16
C HIS A 159 -4.75 0.25 13.93
N THR A 160 -4.03 -0.05 12.86
CA THR A 160 -4.09 0.71 11.60
C THR A 160 -5.28 0.25 10.77
N LEU A 161 -6.45 0.86 11.03
CA LEU A 161 -7.74 0.47 10.44
C LEU A 161 -7.75 0.58 8.90
N ASP A 162 -6.94 1.47 8.33
CA ASP A 162 -6.84 1.67 6.87
C ASP A 162 -6.37 0.42 6.12
N ILE A 163 -5.57 -0.44 6.75
CA ILE A 163 -5.14 -1.72 6.17
C ILE A 163 -6.36 -2.62 5.89
N ARG A 164 -7.34 -2.63 6.81
CA ARG A 164 -8.58 -3.41 6.67
C ARG A 164 -9.44 -2.87 5.53
N ILE A 165 -9.50 -1.55 5.35
CA ILE A 165 -10.16 -0.92 4.19
C ILE A 165 -9.52 -1.38 2.88
N ARG A 166 -8.18 -1.36 2.78
CA ARG A 166 -7.46 -1.80 1.59
C ARG A 166 -7.70 -3.28 1.30
N ARG A 167 -7.70 -4.13 2.34
CA ARG A 167 -8.03 -5.56 2.20
C ARG A 167 -9.45 -5.77 1.69
N ALA A 168 -10.42 -5.03 2.24
CA ALA A 168 -11.81 -5.09 1.77
C ALA A 168 -11.94 -4.67 0.30
N LYS A 169 -11.22 -3.63 -0.13
CA LYS A 169 -11.14 -3.24 -1.55
C LYS A 169 -10.56 -4.36 -2.42
N ALA A 170 -9.53 -5.06 -1.94
CA ALA A 170 -8.93 -6.17 -2.67
C ALA A 170 -9.91 -7.35 -2.79
N TYR A 171 -10.67 -7.68 -1.73
CA TYR A 171 -11.77 -8.65 -1.80
C TYR A 171 -12.79 -8.27 -2.87
N ALA A 172 -13.26 -7.03 -2.88
CA ALA A 172 -14.22 -6.55 -3.87
C ALA A 172 -13.69 -6.66 -5.30
N LYS A 173 -12.44 -6.25 -5.54
CA LYS A 173 -11.78 -6.32 -6.87
C LYS A 173 -11.56 -7.75 -7.34
N LYS A 174 -11.36 -8.71 -6.42
CA LYS A 174 -11.30 -10.15 -6.75
C LYS A 174 -12.67 -10.76 -7.02
N GLY A 175 -13.78 -10.07 -6.69
CA GLY A 175 -15.15 -10.56 -6.82
C GLY A 175 -15.71 -11.18 -5.53
N PHE A 176 -14.96 -11.16 -4.43
CA PHE A 176 -15.40 -11.66 -3.13
C PHE A 176 -16.24 -10.61 -2.38
N LEU A 177 -17.36 -10.18 -3.01
CA LEU A 177 -18.18 -9.07 -2.53
C LEU A 177 -18.73 -9.31 -1.11
N THR A 178 -19.16 -10.51 -0.82
CA THR A 178 -19.67 -10.89 0.53
C THR A 178 -18.58 -10.71 1.60
N ARG A 179 -17.35 -11.15 1.33
CA ARG A 179 -16.23 -10.98 2.27
C ARG A 179 -15.87 -9.52 2.47
N SER A 180 -15.85 -8.74 1.38
CA SER A 180 -15.62 -7.30 1.44
C SER A 180 -16.67 -6.62 2.32
N MET A 181 -17.95 -6.93 2.12
CA MET A 181 -19.06 -6.38 2.91
C MET A 181 -18.96 -6.76 4.39
N GLN A 182 -18.68 -8.03 4.70
CA GLN A 182 -18.51 -8.51 6.07
C GLN A 182 -17.36 -7.78 6.79
N GLU A 183 -16.21 -7.62 6.15
CA GLU A 183 -15.05 -6.91 6.68
C GLU A 183 -15.40 -5.45 7.02
N LEU A 184 -16.05 -4.75 6.09
CA LEU A 184 -16.43 -3.35 6.27
C LEU A 184 -17.52 -3.17 7.32
N GLN A 185 -18.51 -4.07 7.36
CA GLN A 185 -19.57 -4.08 8.39
C GLN A 185 -19.00 -4.34 9.78
N GLN A 186 -18.03 -5.25 9.89
CA GLN A 186 -17.34 -5.52 11.14
C GLN A 186 -16.57 -4.27 11.59
N LEU A 187 -15.79 -3.66 10.67
CA LEU A 187 -15.03 -2.45 10.96
C LEU A 187 -15.93 -1.29 11.38
N LYS A 188 -17.10 -1.12 10.74
CA LYS A 188 -18.12 -0.13 11.13
C LYS A 188 -18.67 -0.37 12.53
N ARG A 189 -18.90 -1.63 12.93
CA ARG A 189 -19.39 -1.98 14.27
C ARG A 189 -18.34 -1.72 15.35
N GLU A 190 -17.08 -2.08 15.08
CA GLU A 190 -15.96 -1.91 16.00
C GLU A 190 -15.57 -0.43 16.16
N HIS A 191 -15.69 0.35 15.09
CA HIS A 191 -15.28 1.75 15.01
C HIS A 191 -16.36 2.60 14.35
N PRO A 192 -17.47 2.92 15.04
CA PRO A 192 -18.63 3.63 14.45
C PRO A 192 -18.31 5.01 13.89
N GLN A 193 -17.28 5.67 14.42
CA GLN A 193 -16.82 7.01 14.00
C GLN A 193 -15.83 6.96 12.83
N PHE A 194 -15.42 5.78 12.38
CA PHE A 194 -14.46 5.64 11.30
C PHE A 194 -15.16 5.75 9.94
N ALA A 195 -15.35 6.98 9.46
CA ALA A 195 -16.04 7.30 8.21
C ALA A 195 -15.57 6.48 6.99
N PRO A 196 -14.26 6.14 6.80
CA PRO A 196 -13.83 5.36 5.64
C PRO A 196 -14.51 4.00 5.49
N ALA A 197 -14.93 3.35 6.59
CA ALA A 197 -15.65 2.08 6.51
C ALA A 197 -17.02 2.25 5.86
N ARG A 198 -17.78 3.28 6.26
CA ARG A 198 -19.08 3.63 5.70
C ARG A 198 -18.97 4.12 4.26
N ILE A 199 -17.95 4.91 3.94
CA ILE A 199 -17.65 5.31 2.55
C ILE A 199 -17.54 4.09 1.64
N GLN A 200 -16.74 3.11 2.05
CA GLN A 200 -16.52 1.90 1.24
C GLN A 200 -17.75 0.98 1.19
N LEU A 201 -18.54 0.88 2.27
CA LEU A 201 -19.82 0.17 2.27
C LEU A 201 -20.79 0.80 1.28
N GLY A 202 -20.96 2.11 1.33
CA GLY A 202 -21.82 2.84 0.40
C GLY A 202 -21.39 2.63 -1.05
N LEU A 203 -20.07 2.71 -1.35
CA LEU A 203 -19.55 2.43 -2.69
C LEU A 203 -19.83 0.99 -3.14
N LEU A 204 -19.76 0.02 -2.22
CA LEU A 204 -20.03 -1.37 -2.52
C LEU A 204 -21.53 -1.58 -2.81
N HIS A 205 -22.44 -1.02 -2.00
CA HIS A 205 -23.88 -1.01 -2.24
C HIS A 205 -24.24 -0.34 -3.56
N TYR A 206 -23.65 0.82 -3.83
CA TYR A 206 -23.85 1.56 -5.08
C TYR A 206 -23.45 0.73 -6.31
N SER A 207 -22.29 0.06 -6.24
CA SER A 207 -21.80 -0.80 -7.34
C SER A 207 -22.70 -2.00 -7.62
N GLN A 208 -23.52 -2.41 -6.65
CA GLN A 208 -24.51 -3.49 -6.76
C GLN A 208 -25.90 -2.99 -7.16
N GLY A 209 -26.06 -1.68 -7.38
CA GLY A 209 -27.37 -1.08 -7.70
C GLY A 209 -28.24 -0.79 -6.47
N ASN A 210 -27.76 -1.06 -5.26
CA ASN A 210 -28.47 -0.81 -4.00
C ASN A 210 -28.30 0.67 -3.59
N ILE A 211 -28.91 1.56 -4.36
CA ILE A 211 -28.70 3.01 -4.21
C ILE A 211 -29.16 3.53 -2.84
N LEU A 212 -30.30 3.07 -2.33
CA LEU A 212 -30.82 3.50 -1.02
C LEU A 212 -29.88 3.10 0.13
N ASP A 213 -29.35 1.88 0.10
CA ASP A 213 -28.40 1.43 1.13
C ASP A 213 -27.10 2.26 1.07
N ALA A 214 -26.66 2.62 -0.14
CA ALA A 214 -25.51 3.49 -0.32
C ALA A 214 -25.74 4.89 0.26
N GLU A 215 -26.91 5.49 -0.02
CA GLU A 215 -27.31 6.79 0.51
C GLU A 215 -27.33 6.78 2.06
N LEU A 216 -27.92 5.75 2.68
CA LEU A 216 -27.97 5.60 4.14
C LEU A 216 -26.57 5.58 4.79
N GLU A 217 -25.61 4.89 4.17
CA GLU A 217 -24.25 4.86 4.69
C GLU A 217 -23.56 6.24 4.60
N TRP A 218 -23.75 6.96 3.51
CA TRP A 218 -23.15 8.29 3.33
C TRP A 218 -23.87 9.39 4.12
N GLU A 219 -25.20 9.32 4.28
CA GLU A 219 -25.98 10.22 5.12
C GLU A 219 -25.53 10.13 6.57
N SER A 220 -25.36 8.91 7.10
CA SER A 220 -24.83 8.69 8.45
C SER A 220 -23.44 9.33 8.68
N ILE A 221 -22.62 9.47 7.63
CA ILE A 221 -21.34 10.18 7.75
C ILE A 221 -21.58 11.69 7.84
N ILE A 222 -22.48 12.22 7.01
CA ILE A 222 -22.78 13.66 6.99
C ILE A 222 -23.40 14.11 8.32
N GLU A 223 -24.18 13.25 8.99
CA GLU A 223 -24.70 13.51 10.33
C GLU A 223 -23.58 13.67 11.38
N ILE A 224 -22.53 12.83 11.30
CA ILE A 224 -21.39 12.85 12.23
C ILE A 224 -20.38 13.92 11.84
N GLU A 225 -20.09 14.03 10.55
CA GLU A 225 -19.11 14.92 9.94
C GLU A 225 -19.75 15.78 8.84
N PRO A 226 -20.49 16.87 9.18
CA PRO A 226 -21.24 17.67 8.19
C PRO A 226 -20.39 18.30 7.08
N LYS A 227 -19.05 18.37 7.27
CA LYS A 227 -18.10 18.92 6.28
C LYS A 227 -17.37 17.84 5.48
N ASN A 228 -17.75 16.57 5.60
CA ASN A 228 -17.10 15.48 4.88
C ASN A 228 -17.38 15.59 3.37
N ARG A 229 -16.39 16.09 2.62
CA ARG A 229 -16.53 16.36 1.18
C ARG A 229 -16.78 15.09 0.37
N GLU A 230 -16.18 13.97 0.78
CA GLU A 230 -16.30 12.71 0.07
C GLU A 230 -17.71 12.15 0.16
N ALA A 231 -18.31 12.15 1.37
CA ALA A 231 -19.68 11.72 1.59
C ALA A 231 -20.68 12.59 0.79
N HIS A 232 -20.52 13.92 0.81
CA HIS A 232 -21.34 14.81 -0.01
C HIS A 232 -21.24 14.54 -1.51
N ALA A 233 -20.03 14.28 -2.02
CA ALA A 233 -19.83 13.98 -3.43
C ALA A 233 -20.55 12.68 -3.84
N TYR A 234 -20.46 11.64 -3.00
CA TYR A 234 -21.15 10.36 -3.27
C TYR A 234 -22.67 10.48 -3.15
N MET A 235 -23.20 11.26 -2.19
CA MET A 235 -24.63 11.58 -2.11
C MET A 235 -25.13 12.26 -3.38
N GLN A 236 -24.39 13.23 -3.90
CA GLN A 236 -24.75 13.88 -5.18
C GLN A 236 -24.75 12.88 -6.35
N MET A 237 -23.80 11.95 -6.37
CA MET A 237 -23.72 10.91 -7.39
C MET A 237 -24.94 9.97 -7.32
N ALA A 238 -25.33 9.51 -6.12
CA ALA A 238 -26.49 8.66 -5.90
C ALA A 238 -27.79 9.36 -6.31
N ASN A 239 -27.98 10.63 -5.90
CA ASN A 239 -29.16 11.42 -6.26
C ASN A 239 -29.32 11.57 -7.78
N ARG A 240 -28.23 11.79 -8.52
CA ARG A 240 -28.28 11.86 -10.00
C ARG A 240 -28.71 10.53 -10.61
N GLU A 241 -28.22 9.42 -10.09
CA GLU A 241 -28.58 8.10 -10.61
C GLU A 241 -30.04 7.76 -10.32
N ARG A 242 -30.54 8.08 -9.12
CA ARG A 242 -31.95 7.90 -8.75
C ARG A 242 -32.88 8.72 -9.65
N MET A 243 -32.52 9.99 -9.95
CA MET A 243 -33.31 10.79 -10.87
C MET A 243 -33.39 10.20 -12.30
N LYS A 244 -32.31 9.64 -12.80
CA LYS A 244 -32.30 8.96 -14.11
C LYS A 244 -33.23 7.74 -14.10
N GLN A 245 -33.22 6.94 -13.04
CA GLN A 245 -34.06 5.76 -12.90
C GLN A 245 -35.55 6.14 -12.83
N SER A 246 -35.89 7.24 -12.14
CA SER A 246 -37.27 7.73 -12.04
C SER A 246 -37.82 8.29 -13.36
N THR A 247 -36.96 8.85 -14.21
CA THR A 247 -37.36 9.38 -15.54
C THR A 247 -37.42 8.28 -16.60
N SER A 248 -36.81 7.13 -16.38
CA SER A 248 -36.83 5.98 -17.30
C SER A 248 -37.91 4.93 -16.98
N ALA A 249 -38.66 5.11 -15.88
CA ALA A 249 -39.78 4.22 -15.57
C ALA A 249 -40.94 4.47 -16.56
N PRO A 250 -41.44 3.44 -17.26
CA PRO A 250 -42.58 3.60 -18.15
C PRO A 250 -43.81 4.03 -17.33
N SER A 251 -44.49 5.09 -17.79
CA SER A 251 -45.77 5.53 -17.25
C SER A 251 -46.74 4.34 -17.26
N LEU A 252 -47.26 3.94 -16.07
CA LEU A 252 -48.31 2.96 -15.96
C LEU A 252 -49.50 3.40 -16.81
N PRO A 253 -50.09 2.51 -17.65
CA PRO A 253 -51.28 2.85 -18.39
C PRO A 253 -52.43 3.15 -17.39
N SER A 254 -53.04 4.31 -17.59
CA SER A 254 -54.20 4.76 -16.82
C SER A 254 -55.29 3.66 -16.94
N LEU A 255 -55.65 3.06 -15.82
CA LEU A 255 -56.83 2.19 -15.70
C LEU A 255 -58.06 3.05 -16.00
N THR A 256 -58.57 2.94 -17.24
CA THR A 256 -59.89 3.50 -17.60
C THR A 256 -60.94 2.69 -16.83
N SER A 257 -61.70 3.39 -16.00
CA SER A 257 -62.86 2.84 -15.27
C SER A 257 -63.87 2.30 -16.27
N PRO A 258 -64.45 1.11 -16.05
CA PRO A 258 -65.53 0.61 -16.91
C PRO A 258 -66.75 1.48 -16.67
N SER A 259 -67.30 2.09 -17.75
CA SER A 259 -68.58 2.74 -17.78
C SER A 259 -69.69 1.70 -17.50
N THR A 260 -70.45 1.93 -16.45
CA THR A 260 -71.69 1.26 -16.16
C THR A 260 -72.72 1.62 -17.20
N VAL A 261 -73.31 0.59 -17.86
CA VAL A 261 -74.65 0.65 -18.52
C VAL A 261 -75.51 -0.37 -17.82
#